data_4af9c4ae8b5d8e2a8a1953c4a8cb2340
#
_entry.id   4af9c4ae8b5d8e2a8a1953c4a8cb2340
#
_cell.length_a   1.000
_cell.length_b   1.000
_cell.length_c   1.000
_cell.angle_alpha   90.00
_cell.angle_beta   90.00
_cell.angle_gamma   90.00
#
_symmetry.space_group_name_H-M   'P 1'
#
loop_
_entity.id
_entity.type
_entity.pdbx_description
1 polymer ?
#
loop_
_entity_poly.entity_id
_entity_poly.type
_entity_poly.pdbx_seq_one_letter_code
_entity_poly.pdbx_strand_id
1 'polypeptide(L)'
;MTDSPSTATLMFVAHRAVETRVHDALRENGFADLTAAQVRIAQRLSPLGIRVTDLAEQARVTKQTAGALVDELVRNGYVARKPDPSDARARLVVLTARGRRLCAAAAREIDAIETRWRDHLGAETYDQMRAALQNLREITDPYR
;
A
#
# COMPACT_ATOMS: atom_id res chain seq x y z
N MET A 1 -5.81 -6.50 -36.42
CA MET A 1 -4.82 -5.97 -35.48
C MET A 1 -5.24 -6.39 -34.08
N THR A 2 -4.52 -7.29 -33.48
CA THR A 2 -4.70 -7.62 -32.08
C THR A 2 -4.15 -6.44 -31.30
N ASP A 3 -5.05 -5.68 -30.70
CA ASP A 3 -4.72 -4.56 -29.84
C ASP A 3 -4.10 -5.14 -28.55
N SER A 4 -2.78 -5.34 -28.58
CA SER A 4 -2.04 -5.84 -27.42
C SER A 4 -2.02 -4.73 -26.38
N PRO A 5 -2.43 -5.01 -25.12
CA PRO A 5 -2.44 -3.98 -24.08
C PRO A 5 -1.04 -3.38 -23.88
N SER A 6 -0.98 -2.09 -23.59
CA SER A 6 0.29 -1.44 -23.27
C SER A 6 0.92 -2.04 -22.01
N THR A 7 2.24 -1.91 -21.87
CA THR A 7 2.95 -2.32 -20.64
C THR A 7 2.31 -1.70 -19.39
N ALA A 8 1.94 -0.43 -19.46
CA ALA A 8 1.26 0.25 -18.35
C ALA A 8 -0.08 -0.40 -18.00
N THR A 9 -0.86 -0.81 -19.01
CA THR A 9 -2.13 -1.53 -18.80
C THR A 9 -1.88 -2.91 -18.16
N LEU A 10 -0.88 -3.64 -18.61
CA LEU A 10 -0.53 -4.95 -18.03
C LEU A 10 -0.10 -4.81 -16.56
N MET A 11 0.72 -3.82 -16.25
CA MET A 11 1.11 -3.52 -14.87
C MET A 11 -0.09 -3.15 -14.00
N PHE A 12 -0.99 -2.33 -14.50
CA PHE A 12 -2.23 -1.96 -13.81
C PHE A 12 -3.13 -3.16 -13.55
N VAL A 13 -3.31 -4.05 -14.53
CA VAL A 13 -4.13 -5.27 -14.37
C VAL A 13 -3.57 -6.17 -13.28
N ALA A 14 -2.25 -6.40 -13.29
CA ALA A 14 -1.58 -7.19 -12.27
C ALA A 14 -1.72 -6.55 -10.88
N HIS A 15 -1.50 -5.25 -10.77
CA HIS A 15 -1.62 -4.53 -9.50
C HIS A 15 -3.05 -4.55 -8.96
N ARG A 16 -4.05 -4.33 -9.81
CA ARG A 16 -5.48 -4.39 -9.43
C ARG A 16 -5.85 -5.77 -8.88
N ALA A 17 -5.33 -6.84 -9.47
CA ALA A 17 -5.55 -8.19 -8.97
C ALA A 17 -4.98 -8.39 -7.56
N VAL A 18 -3.80 -7.84 -7.29
CA VAL A 18 -3.21 -7.84 -5.94
C VAL A 18 -4.09 -7.08 -4.96
N GLU A 19 -4.50 -5.86 -5.29
CA GLU A 19 -5.34 -5.04 -4.41
C GLU A 19 -6.65 -5.75 -4.04
N THR A 20 -7.32 -6.34 -5.02
CA THR A 20 -8.57 -7.07 -4.81
C THR A 20 -8.35 -8.26 -3.87
N ARG A 21 -7.32 -9.05 -4.13
CA ARG A 21 -7.02 -10.25 -3.35
C ARG A 21 -6.62 -9.93 -1.91
N VAL A 22 -5.79 -8.92 -1.73
CA VAL A 22 -5.38 -8.44 -0.39
C VAL A 22 -6.60 -7.94 0.39
N HIS A 23 -7.45 -7.14 -0.23
CA HIS A 23 -8.65 -6.61 0.41
C HIS A 23 -9.60 -7.74 0.85
N ASP A 24 -9.84 -8.73 0.00
CA ASP A 24 -10.68 -9.88 0.33
C ASP A 24 -10.10 -10.70 1.49
N ALA A 25 -8.78 -10.97 1.45
CA ALA A 25 -8.09 -11.68 2.51
C ALA A 25 -8.14 -10.93 3.85
N LEU A 26 -8.02 -9.63 3.85
CA LEU A 26 -8.13 -8.81 5.05
C LEU A 26 -9.54 -8.88 5.65
N ARG A 27 -10.57 -8.83 4.83
CA ARG A 27 -11.95 -8.99 5.28
C ARG A 27 -12.19 -10.34 5.95
N GLU A 28 -11.63 -11.42 5.41
CA GLU A 28 -11.72 -12.77 5.96
C GLU A 28 -10.94 -12.96 7.26
N ASN A 29 -9.94 -12.10 7.51
CA ASN A 29 -9.03 -12.18 8.66
C ASN A 29 -9.33 -11.15 9.77
N GLY A 30 -10.56 -10.64 9.85
CA GLY A 30 -11.00 -9.78 10.94
C GLY A 30 -10.83 -8.28 10.69
N PHE A 31 -10.51 -7.86 9.46
CA PHE A 31 -10.36 -6.46 9.07
C PHE A 31 -11.43 -6.04 8.06
N ALA A 32 -12.69 -6.40 8.34
CA ALA A 32 -13.81 -6.17 7.43
C ALA A 32 -14.34 -4.73 7.43
N ASP A 33 -13.88 -3.89 8.35
CA ASP A 33 -14.27 -2.50 8.54
C ASP A 33 -13.42 -1.50 7.71
N LEU A 34 -12.67 -1.99 6.73
CA LEU A 34 -11.79 -1.19 5.89
C LEU A 34 -12.29 -1.11 4.44
N THR A 35 -12.19 0.09 3.87
CA THR A 35 -12.31 0.29 2.43
C THR A 35 -10.96 0.06 1.74
N ALA A 36 -10.97 -0.16 0.42
CA ALA A 36 -9.75 -0.27 -0.38
C ALA A 36 -8.88 1.00 -0.27
N ALA A 37 -9.49 2.18 -0.21
CA ALA A 37 -8.78 3.45 -0.03
C ALA A 37 -8.05 3.51 1.31
N GLN A 38 -8.68 3.05 2.39
CA GLN A 38 -8.07 2.99 3.72
C GLN A 38 -6.90 2.01 3.76
N VAL A 39 -7.03 0.86 3.12
CA VAL A 39 -5.92 -0.12 3.00
C VAL A 39 -4.73 0.48 2.27
N ARG A 40 -4.97 1.19 1.15
CA ARG A 40 -3.89 1.86 0.40
C ARG A 40 -3.15 2.89 1.26
N ILE A 41 -3.87 3.67 2.06
CA ILE A 41 -3.28 4.63 2.99
C ILE A 41 -2.45 3.91 4.07
N ALA A 42 -3.01 2.88 4.70
CA ALA A 42 -2.33 2.13 5.76
C ALA A 42 -1.01 1.49 5.27
N GLN A 43 -0.99 0.97 4.05
CA GLN A 43 0.20 0.37 3.44
C GLN A 43 1.34 1.36 3.16
N ARG A 44 1.05 2.66 3.12
CA ARG A 44 2.06 3.72 2.90
C ARG A 44 2.68 4.24 4.19
N LEU A 45 2.17 3.84 5.35
CA LEU A 45 2.66 4.32 6.62
C LEU A 45 4.02 3.70 6.95
N SER A 46 4.98 4.54 7.23
CA SER A 46 6.30 4.10 7.68
C SER A 46 6.28 3.75 9.18
N PRO A 47 7.22 2.90 9.66
CA PRO A 47 7.36 2.63 11.09
C PRO A 47 7.65 3.87 11.94
N LEU A 48 8.24 4.90 11.34
CA LEU A 48 8.58 6.16 12.01
C LEU A 48 7.43 7.17 12.01
N GLY A 49 6.34 6.85 11.30
CA GLY A 49 5.24 7.77 11.07
C GLY A 49 5.43 8.66 9.85
N ILE A 50 4.35 9.30 9.44
CA ILE A 50 4.32 10.19 8.28
C ILE A 50 3.33 11.33 8.55
N ARG A 51 3.62 12.53 8.06
CA ARG A 51 2.67 13.64 8.11
C ARG A 51 1.54 13.44 7.10
N VAL A 52 0.34 13.92 7.43
CA VAL A 52 -0.83 13.81 6.54
C VAL A 52 -0.57 14.48 5.19
N THR A 53 0.17 15.58 5.17
CA THR A 53 0.55 16.27 3.92
C THR A 53 1.39 15.40 2.99
N ASP A 54 2.39 14.71 3.55
CA ASP A 54 3.26 13.81 2.78
C ASP A 54 2.49 12.56 2.32
N LEU A 55 1.61 12.06 3.18
CA LEU A 55 0.74 10.93 2.86
C LEU A 55 -0.22 11.27 1.70
N ALA A 56 -0.81 12.46 1.72
CA ALA A 56 -1.68 12.95 0.65
C ALA A 56 -0.94 13.04 -0.68
N GLU A 57 0.27 13.58 -0.67
CA GLU A 57 1.12 13.69 -1.85
C GLU A 57 1.47 12.33 -2.43
N GLN A 58 1.94 11.40 -1.60
CA GLN A 58 2.29 10.04 -2.02
C GLN A 58 1.09 9.24 -2.54
N ALA A 59 -0.07 9.41 -1.92
CA ALA A 59 -1.32 8.75 -2.32
C ALA A 59 -2.03 9.43 -3.50
N ARG A 60 -1.54 10.59 -3.93
CA ARG A 60 -2.17 11.38 -4.99
C ARG A 60 -3.63 11.74 -4.71
N VAL A 61 -3.91 12.12 -3.47
CA VAL A 61 -5.21 12.62 -3.02
C VAL A 61 -5.05 14.01 -2.41
N THR A 62 -6.16 14.72 -2.24
CA THR A 62 -6.12 16.01 -1.55
C THR A 62 -5.77 15.81 -0.07
N LYS A 63 -5.21 16.82 0.57
CA LYS A 63 -4.97 16.82 2.02
C LYS A 63 -6.26 16.56 2.81
N GLN A 64 -7.38 17.11 2.35
CA GLN A 64 -8.69 16.90 2.96
C GLN A 64 -9.12 15.44 2.88
N THR A 65 -8.97 14.79 1.72
CA THR A 65 -9.28 13.37 1.54
C THR A 65 -8.38 12.49 2.39
N ALA A 66 -7.08 12.74 2.40
CA ALA A 66 -6.14 12.01 3.25
C ALA A 66 -6.48 12.17 4.74
N GLY A 67 -6.80 13.38 5.18
CA GLY A 67 -7.23 13.66 6.55
C GLY A 67 -8.49 12.89 6.94
N ALA A 68 -9.50 12.85 6.06
CA ALA A 68 -10.74 12.10 6.30
C ALA A 68 -10.47 10.58 6.41
N LEU A 69 -9.64 10.01 5.53
CA LEU A 69 -9.26 8.60 5.60
C LEU A 69 -8.48 8.28 6.87
N VAL A 70 -7.57 9.15 7.27
CA VAL A 70 -6.82 9.00 8.53
C VAL A 70 -7.76 9.08 9.74
N ASP A 71 -8.73 10.01 9.76
CA ASP A 71 -9.72 10.11 10.83
C ASP A 71 -10.52 8.80 11.00
N GLU A 72 -10.92 8.17 9.92
CA GLU A 72 -11.61 6.87 9.95
C GLU A 72 -10.69 5.75 10.47
N LEU A 73 -9.44 5.72 10.04
CA LEU A 73 -8.45 4.76 10.54
C LEU A 73 -8.16 4.95 12.03
N VAL A 74 -8.16 6.18 12.52
CA VAL A 74 -8.07 6.48 13.97
C VAL A 74 -9.28 5.93 14.71
N ARG A 75 -10.49 6.21 14.23
CA ARG A 75 -11.73 5.72 14.86
C ARG A 75 -11.79 4.19 14.94
N ASN A 76 -11.28 3.51 13.92
CA ASN A 76 -11.27 2.05 13.87
C ASN A 76 -10.04 1.44 14.58
N GLY A 77 -9.18 2.27 15.15
CA GLY A 77 -8.05 1.83 15.97
C GLY A 77 -6.82 1.33 15.23
N TYR A 78 -6.70 1.63 13.93
CA TYR A 78 -5.55 1.20 13.12
C TYR A 78 -4.35 2.13 13.19
N VAL A 79 -4.61 3.41 13.38
CA VAL A 79 -3.57 4.44 13.47
C VAL A 79 -3.82 5.37 14.65
N ALA A 80 -2.78 6.08 15.05
CA ALA A 80 -2.84 7.16 16.03
C ALA A 80 -2.07 8.37 15.53
N ARG A 81 -2.43 9.55 16.01
CA ARG A 81 -1.66 10.77 15.77
C ARG A 81 -0.75 11.01 16.96
N LYS A 82 0.53 11.28 16.69
CA LYS A 82 1.53 11.63 17.70
C LYS A 82 2.22 12.95 17.33
N PRO A 83 2.71 13.71 18.33
CA PRO A 83 3.55 14.89 18.05
C PRO A 83 4.77 14.49 17.21
N ASP A 84 5.12 15.35 16.23
CA ASP A 84 6.35 15.19 15.47
C ASP A 84 7.53 15.67 16.34
N PRO A 85 8.56 14.84 16.61
CA PRO A 85 9.72 15.24 17.42
C PRO A 85 10.51 16.41 16.82
N SER A 86 10.43 16.61 15.50
CA SER A 86 11.16 17.67 14.78
C SER A 86 10.37 18.98 14.68
N ASP A 87 9.06 18.97 14.94
CA ASP A 87 8.20 20.14 14.86
C ASP A 87 6.99 19.99 15.78
N ALA A 88 6.99 20.75 16.88
CA ALA A 88 5.93 20.70 17.89
C ALA A 88 4.52 21.08 17.36
N ARG A 89 4.44 21.72 16.20
CA ARG A 89 3.18 22.10 15.55
C ARG A 89 2.61 21.02 14.64
N ALA A 90 3.42 20.02 14.29
CA ALA A 90 3.05 18.95 13.38
C ALA A 90 2.71 17.67 14.13
N ARG A 91 1.92 16.81 13.48
CA ARG A 91 1.58 15.49 13.96
C ARG A 91 1.98 14.43 12.95
N LEU A 92 2.45 13.30 13.48
CA LEU A 92 2.73 12.09 12.69
C LEU A 92 1.57 11.11 12.84
N VAL A 93 1.22 10.47 11.74
CA VAL A 93 0.32 9.33 11.70
C VAL A 93 1.17 8.07 11.85
N VAL A 94 0.89 7.27 12.86
CA VAL A 94 1.63 6.05 13.19
C VAL A 94 0.69 4.86 13.30
N LEU A 95 1.17 3.66 12.95
CA LEU A 95 0.41 2.44 13.13
C LEU A 95 0.28 2.07 14.61
N THR A 96 -0.92 1.67 15.02
CA THR A 96 -1.16 0.99 16.30
C THR A 96 -0.77 -0.49 16.20
N ALA A 97 -0.89 -1.24 17.31
CA ALA A 97 -0.72 -2.70 17.28
C ALA A 97 -1.70 -3.36 16.29
N ARG A 98 -2.96 -2.90 16.25
CA ARG A 98 -3.96 -3.37 15.27
C ARG A 98 -3.55 -3.04 13.83
N GLY A 99 -3.06 -1.83 13.59
CA GLY A 99 -2.55 -1.41 12.29
C GLY A 99 -1.34 -2.24 11.83
N ARG A 100 -0.43 -2.57 12.73
CA ARG A 100 0.70 -3.46 12.42
C ARG A 100 0.24 -4.88 12.06
N ARG A 101 -0.77 -5.41 12.77
CA ARG A 101 -1.37 -6.72 12.42
C ARG A 101 -2.03 -6.69 11.05
N LEU A 102 -2.73 -5.61 10.71
CA LEU A 102 -3.29 -5.37 9.37
C LEU A 102 -2.20 -5.45 8.29
N CYS A 103 -1.13 -4.67 8.45
CA CYS A 103 -0.03 -4.64 7.49
C CYS A 103 0.68 -5.99 7.38
N ALA A 104 0.85 -6.71 8.48
CA ALA A 104 1.42 -8.06 8.47
C ALA A 104 0.51 -9.06 7.73
N ALA A 105 -0.80 -8.98 7.89
CA ALA A 105 -1.75 -9.81 7.16
C ALA A 105 -1.72 -9.50 5.65
N ALA A 106 -1.67 -8.23 5.28
CA ALA A 106 -1.53 -7.81 3.88
C ALA A 106 -0.22 -8.33 3.27
N ALA A 107 0.90 -8.20 3.99
CA ALA A 107 2.21 -8.70 3.53
C ALA A 107 2.19 -10.21 3.28
N ARG A 108 1.61 -10.99 4.17
CA ARG A 108 1.48 -12.46 3.99
C ARG A 108 0.69 -12.81 2.73
N GLU A 109 -0.39 -12.08 2.44
CA GLU A 109 -1.17 -12.34 1.23
C GLU A 109 -0.40 -11.93 -0.03
N ILE A 110 0.33 -10.83 0.00
CA ILE A 110 1.21 -10.41 -1.10
C ILE A 110 2.27 -11.48 -1.38
N ASP A 111 2.93 -11.99 -0.34
CA ASP A 111 3.92 -13.07 -0.48
C ASP A 111 3.30 -14.32 -1.12
N ALA A 112 2.08 -14.69 -0.75
CA ALA A 112 1.37 -15.81 -1.34
C ALA A 112 1.03 -15.58 -2.82
N ILE A 113 0.66 -14.35 -3.19
CA ILE A 113 0.39 -13.96 -4.58
C ILE A 113 1.68 -14.03 -5.40
N GLU A 114 2.77 -13.46 -4.88
CA GLU A 114 4.07 -13.45 -5.57
C GLU A 114 4.63 -14.87 -5.75
N THR A 115 4.41 -15.75 -4.78
CA THR A 115 4.76 -17.17 -4.92
C THR A 115 3.99 -17.82 -6.09
N ARG A 116 2.68 -17.57 -6.21
CA ARG A 116 1.89 -18.07 -7.35
C ARG A 116 2.35 -17.50 -8.69
N TRP A 117 2.73 -16.23 -8.72
CA TRP A 117 3.28 -15.61 -9.94
C TRP A 117 4.62 -16.24 -10.32
N ARG A 118 5.47 -16.49 -9.34
CA ARG A 118 6.75 -17.16 -9.54
C ARG A 118 6.57 -18.58 -10.09
N ASP A 119 5.61 -19.32 -9.56
CA ASP A 119 5.28 -20.66 -10.04
C ASP A 119 4.75 -20.63 -11.47
N HIS A 120 3.91 -19.65 -11.79
CA HIS A 120 3.33 -19.51 -13.12
C HIS A 120 4.35 -19.08 -14.19
N LEU A 121 5.22 -18.13 -13.88
CA LEU A 121 6.20 -17.56 -14.80
C LEU A 121 7.49 -18.40 -14.89
N GLY A 122 7.80 -19.15 -13.86
CA GLY A 122 9.12 -19.72 -13.59
C GLY A 122 10.02 -18.74 -12.86
N ALA A 123 10.94 -19.27 -12.07
CA ALA A 123 11.79 -18.48 -11.17
C ALA A 123 12.64 -17.43 -11.92
N GLU A 124 13.26 -17.82 -13.03
CA GLU A 124 14.12 -16.92 -13.81
C GLU A 124 13.34 -15.73 -14.39
N THR A 125 12.21 -15.99 -15.05
CA THR A 125 11.36 -14.93 -15.63
C THR A 125 10.81 -14.00 -14.57
N TYR A 126 10.37 -14.56 -13.44
CA TYR A 126 9.91 -13.76 -12.30
C TYR A 126 11.01 -12.84 -11.76
N ASP A 127 12.22 -13.37 -11.55
CA ASP A 127 13.35 -12.60 -11.04
C ASP A 127 13.78 -11.49 -12.02
N GLN A 128 13.75 -11.75 -13.33
CA GLN A 128 14.00 -10.73 -14.36
C GLN A 128 12.94 -9.64 -14.37
N MET A 129 11.66 -9.99 -14.27
CA MET A 129 10.57 -9.02 -14.15
C MET A 129 10.76 -8.14 -12.90
N ARG A 130 11.06 -8.75 -11.76
CA ARG A 130 11.28 -8.03 -10.51
C ARG A 130 12.47 -7.06 -10.61
N ALA A 131 13.57 -7.50 -11.18
CA ALA A 131 14.75 -6.67 -11.41
C ALA A 131 14.46 -5.50 -12.34
N ALA A 132 13.71 -5.74 -13.42
CA ALA A 132 13.30 -4.67 -14.34
C ALA A 132 12.41 -3.62 -13.65
N LEU A 133 11.46 -4.05 -12.83
CA LEU A 133 10.62 -3.14 -12.05
C LEU A 133 11.41 -2.34 -11.01
N GLN A 134 12.41 -2.97 -10.38
CA GLN A 134 13.31 -2.26 -9.45
C GLN A 134 14.14 -1.18 -10.15
N ASN A 135 14.67 -1.46 -11.35
CA ASN A 135 15.37 -0.47 -12.15
C ASN A 135 14.43 0.65 -12.59
N LEU A 136 13.22 0.31 -13.01
CA LEU A 136 12.23 1.29 -13.44
C LEU A 136 11.85 2.25 -12.29
N ARG A 137 11.88 1.76 -11.05
CA ARG A 137 11.62 2.58 -9.86
C ARG A 137 12.54 3.79 -9.76
N GLU A 138 13.76 3.72 -10.29
CA GLU A 138 14.71 4.83 -10.26
C GLU A 138 14.18 6.10 -10.94
N ILE A 139 13.35 5.93 -11.97
CA ILE A 139 12.78 7.04 -12.74
C ILE A 139 11.29 7.25 -12.48
N THR A 140 10.63 6.35 -11.74
CA THR A 140 9.18 6.42 -11.52
C THR A 140 8.79 6.71 -10.08
N ASP A 141 9.70 6.50 -9.11
CA ASP A 141 9.41 6.69 -7.68
C ASP A 141 10.15 7.91 -7.14
N PRO A 142 9.46 9.06 -6.97
CA PRO A 142 10.08 10.27 -6.42
C PRO A 142 10.30 10.20 -4.89
N TYR A 143 9.80 9.15 -4.21
CA TYR A 143 9.81 9.03 -2.74
C TYR A 143 10.71 7.90 -2.22
N ARG A 144 11.63 7.42 -3.03
CA ARG A 144 12.56 6.34 -2.66
C ARG A 144 13.66 6.79 -1.69
#